data_0826587f119fad50331828edb2a66f81
#
_entry.id   0826587f119fad50331828edb2a66f81
#
_cell.length_a   1.000
_cell.length_b   1.000
_cell.length_c   1.000
_cell.angle_alpha   90.00
_cell.angle_beta   90.00
_cell.angle_gamma   90.00
#
_symmetry.space_group_name_H-M   'P 1'
#
loop_
_entity.id
_entity.type
_entity.pdbx_description
1 polymer ?
#
loop_
_entity_poly.entity_id
_entity_poly.type
_entity_poly.pdbx_seq_one_letter_code
_entity_poly.pdbx_strand_id
1 'polypeptide(L)'
;MTSVAEALGKRIGNHRITSLPDETGDNIDLLLIDIETKVPIKLLMTDGLSSYTMPVPEKFAERGHVEIYFALPSYWNIEDVDNEKMNWPIKKIKKLANHLIEKQTWYGPGHTFSNGNPAKPLSSSMKQNHLLMADPIAVEDVLQPIEIDGKTVYFLGIIPIFEQEFERKQSKGHFKFIRKFRGRNGNEVLDDFRTSIYTSRWKFRR
;
A
#
# COMPACT_ATOMS: atom_id res chain seq x y z
N MET A 1 -5.60 10.70 22.52
CA MET A 1 -5.23 10.70 21.08
C MET A 1 -6.19 9.74 20.38
N THR A 2 -6.92 10.21 19.38
CA THR A 2 -7.79 9.35 18.55
C THR A 2 -6.90 8.52 17.63
N SER A 3 -7.04 7.18 17.67
CA SER A 3 -6.29 6.31 16.74
C SER A 3 -6.93 6.30 15.35
N VAL A 4 -6.15 5.90 14.34
CA VAL A 4 -6.68 5.67 12.98
C VAL A 4 -7.76 4.58 13.01
N ALA A 5 -7.56 3.52 13.81
CA ALA A 5 -8.53 2.47 14.03
C ALA A 5 -9.90 3.02 14.51
N GLU A 6 -9.90 3.92 15.50
CA GLU A 6 -11.11 4.52 16.02
C GLU A 6 -11.80 5.44 15.00
N ALA A 7 -11.01 6.26 14.28
CA ALA A 7 -11.53 7.18 13.27
C ALA A 7 -12.12 6.44 12.06
N LEU A 8 -11.45 5.39 11.59
CA LEU A 8 -11.94 4.53 10.50
C LEU A 8 -13.14 3.71 10.92
N GLY A 9 -13.14 3.17 12.15
CA GLY A 9 -14.24 2.38 12.67
C GLY A 9 -15.61 3.10 12.63
N LYS A 10 -15.61 4.42 12.73
CA LYS A 10 -16.83 5.24 12.59
C LYS A 10 -17.31 5.37 11.14
N ARG A 11 -16.41 5.18 10.16
CA ARG A 11 -16.70 5.37 8.73
C ARG A 11 -16.99 4.06 8.01
N ILE A 12 -16.24 3.01 8.34
CA ILE A 12 -16.38 1.70 7.72
C ILE A 12 -17.56 0.97 8.40
N GLY A 13 -18.51 0.46 7.60
CA GLY A 13 -19.67 -0.26 8.11
C GLY A 13 -19.30 -1.59 8.81
N ASN A 14 -19.68 -2.72 8.24
CA ASN A 14 -19.27 -4.02 8.77
C ASN A 14 -17.76 -4.23 8.57
N HIS A 15 -17.01 -4.25 9.67
CA HIS A 15 -15.57 -4.41 9.67
C HIS A 15 -15.10 -5.06 10.99
N ARG A 16 -13.95 -5.69 10.93
CA ARG A 16 -13.21 -6.13 12.11
C ARG A 16 -11.83 -5.50 12.05
N ILE A 17 -11.43 -4.83 13.12
CA ILE A 17 -10.08 -4.25 13.27
C ILE A 17 -9.34 -5.07 14.32
N THR A 18 -8.17 -5.61 13.94
CA THR A 18 -7.27 -6.34 14.83
C THR A 18 -5.92 -5.64 14.83
N SER A 19 -5.43 -5.25 16.00
CA SER A 19 -4.05 -4.78 16.14
C SER A 19 -3.10 -5.97 16.07
N LEU A 20 -2.08 -5.86 15.23
CA LEU A 20 -1.02 -6.84 15.16
C LEU A 20 0.07 -6.43 16.16
N PRO A 21 0.51 -7.33 17.06
CA PRO A 21 1.54 -7.02 18.05
C PRO A 21 2.82 -6.52 17.38
N ASP A 22 3.39 -5.45 17.89
CA ASP A 22 4.72 -5.03 17.51
C ASP A 22 5.77 -5.75 18.35
N GLU A 23 6.47 -6.69 17.75
CA GLU A 23 7.60 -7.39 18.39
C GLU A 23 8.91 -6.60 18.33
N THR A 24 8.94 -5.50 17.56
CA THR A 24 10.18 -4.75 17.28
C THR A 24 10.37 -3.54 18.17
N GLY A 25 9.33 -3.11 18.91
CA GLY A 25 9.38 -1.93 19.79
C GLY A 25 9.37 -0.61 19.02
N ASP A 26 9.01 -0.62 17.75
CA ASP A 26 8.79 0.57 16.95
C ASP A 26 7.47 1.26 17.38
N ASN A 27 7.43 2.58 17.36
CA ASN A 27 6.24 3.36 17.77
C ASN A 27 5.10 3.33 16.72
N ILE A 28 5.10 2.37 15.81
CA ILE A 28 4.12 2.25 14.72
C ILE A 28 3.46 0.88 14.80
N ASP A 29 2.21 0.91 15.20
CA ASP A 29 1.38 -0.30 15.22
C ASP A 29 0.91 -0.66 13.81
N LEU A 30 0.51 -1.91 13.63
CA LEU A 30 -0.13 -2.39 12.42
C LEU A 30 -1.56 -2.81 12.74
N LEU A 31 -2.46 -2.41 11.87
CA LEU A 31 -3.86 -2.83 11.90
C LEU A 31 -4.13 -3.83 10.78
N LEU A 32 -4.89 -4.84 11.07
CA LEU A 32 -5.54 -5.69 10.08
C LEU A 32 -7.03 -5.39 10.11
N ILE A 33 -7.55 -4.87 8.99
CA ILE A 33 -8.95 -4.42 8.87
C ILE A 33 -9.64 -5.29 7.83
N ASP A 34 -10.57 -6.13 8.26
CA ASP A 34 -11.43 -6.89 7.37
C ASP A 34 -12.57 -5.99 6.87
N ILE A 35 -12.71 -5.81 5.56
CA ILE A 35 -13.77 -5.02 4.94
C ILE A 35 -14.69 -5.95 4.16
N GLU A 36 -15.95 -6.00 4.56
CA GLU A 36 -16.99 -6.75 3.89
C GLU A 36 -17.53 -5.96 2.69
N THR A 37 -16.97 -6.19 1.52
CA THR A 37 -17.45 -5.69 0.23
C THR A 37 -17.90 -6.86 -0.64
N LYS A 38 -18.36 -6.59 -1.89
CA LYS A 38 -18.70 -7.68 -2.85
C LYS A 38 -17.55 -8.68 -3.05
N VAL A 39 -16.31 -8.20 -2.95
CA VAL A 39 -15.10 -9.03 -2.93
C VAL A 39 -14.39 -8.68 -1.63
N PRO A 40 -14.52 -9.51 -0.57
CA PRO A 40 -13.91 -9.23 0.73
C PRO A 40 -12.41 -8.98 0.60
N ILE A 41 -11.94 -7.94 1.25
CA ILE A 41 -10.51 -7.57 1.29
C ILE A 41 -10.09 -7.31 2.73
N LYS A 42 -8.80 -7.47 2.98
CA LYS A 42 -8.17 -7.09 4.24
C LYS A 42 -7.21 -5.95 3.98
N LEU A 43 -7.21 -4.92 4.82
CA LEU A 43 -6.20 -3.87 4.79
C LEU A 43 -5.17 -4.16 5.89
N LEU A 44 -3.92 -4.31 5.51
CA LEU A 44 -2.79 -4.25 6.44
C LEU A 44 -2.29 -2.81 6.42
N MET A 45 -2.49 -2.07 7.50
CA MET A 45 -2.27 -0.63 7.57
C MET A 45 -1.40 -0.24 8.76
N THR A 46 -0.62 0.82 8.64
CA THR A 46 0.05 1.45 9.79
C THR A 46 -0.96 2.20 10.65
N ASP A 47 -0.74 2.24 11.96
CA ASP A 47 -1.44 3.10 12.93
C ASP A 47 -0.40 3.86 13.76
N GLY A 48 -0.37 5.17 13.59
CA GLY A 48 0.59 6.05 14.25
C GLY A 48 1.65 6.66 13.33
N LEU A 49 1.81 6.20 12.08
CA LEU A 49 2.73 6.81 11.12
C LEU A 49 2.36 8.28 10.85
N SER A 50 1.09 8.61 10.83
CA SER A 50 0.56 9.96 10.66
C SER A 50 0.92 10.92 11.79
N SER A 51 1.45 10.44 12.92
CA SER A 51 2.01 11.32 13.95
C SER A 51 3.26 12.06 13.48
N TYR A 52 4.01 11.44 12.57
CA TYR A 52 5.15 12.07 11.90
C TYR A 52 4.68 13.08 10.85
N THR A 53 5.16 14.33 10.94
CA THR A 53 4.89 15.35 9.93
C THR A 53 5.93 15.27 8.83
N MET A 54 5.52 14.85 7.65
CA MET A 54 6.42 14.73 6.50
C MET A 54 6.84 16.11 5.97
N PRO A 55 8.12 16.30 5.58
CA PRO A 55 8.60 17.52 4.92
C PRO A 55 8.17 17.52 3.42
N VAL A 56 6.87 17.64 3.19
CA VAL A 56 6.32 17.63 1.83
C VAL A 56 6.63 18.93 1.08
N PRO A 57 6.83 18.89 -0.25
CA PRO A 57 6.90 20.11 -1.05
C PRO A 57 5.62 20.95 -0.94
N GLU A 58 5.72 22.26 -1.10
CA GLU A 58 4.62 23.22 -0.96
C GLU A 58 3.33 22.81 -1.72
N LYS A 59 3.49 22.30 -2.93
CA LYS A 59 2.36 21.81 -3.75
C LYS A 59 1.62 20.60 -3.15
N PHE A 60 2.14 19.99 -2.09
CA PHE A 60 1.55 18.88 -1.36
C PHE A 60 1.40 19.20 0.13
N ALA A 61 1.41 20.47 0.53
CA ALA A 61 1.41 20.91 1.92
C ALA A 61 0.28 20.27 2.75
N GLU A 62 -0.89 20.04 2.15
CA GLU A 62 -2.02 19.36 2.78
C GLU A 62 -1.76 17.87 3.13
N ARG A 63 -0.78 17.21 2.46
CA ARG A 63 -0.47 15.78 2.59
C ARG A 63 0.67 15.51 3.58
N GLY A 64 0.84 16.34 4.58
CA GLY A 64 1.89 16.19 5.57
C GLY A 64 1.76 14.98 6.49
N HIS A 65 0.60 14.33 6.55
CA HIS A 65 0.32 13.19 7.40
C HIS A 65 -0.28 12.05 6.61
N VAL A 66 0.30 10.85 6.74
CA VAL A 66 -0.15 9.67 5.99
C VAL A 66 -0.13 8.41 6.84
N GLU A 67 -1.04 7.49 6.51
CA GLU A 67 -0.89 6.07 6.81
C GLU A 67 -0.67 5.33 5.49
N ILE A 68 0.12 4.24 5.53
CA ILE A 68 0.38 3.41 4.38
C ILE A 68 -0.28 2.04 4.55
N TYR A 69 -0.70 1.40 3.46
CA TYR A 69 -1.38 0.12 3.56
C TYR A 69 -1.12 -0.80 2.36
N PHE A 70 -1.24 -2.10 2.61
CA PHE A 70 -1.49 -3.11 1.59
C PHE A 70 -2.96 -3.51 1.61
N ALA A 71 -3.59 -3.64 0.44
CA ALA A 71 -4.88 -4.28 0.31
C ALA A 71 -4.66 -5.76 -0.08
N LEU A 72 -5.14 -6.66 0.74
CA LEU A 72 -4.93 -8.10 0.63
C LEU A 72 -6.23 -8.77 0.17
N PRO A 73 -6.21 -9.70 -0.79
CA PRO A 73 -7.39 -10.48 -1.12
C PRO A 73 -7.78 -11.41 0.04
N SER A 74 -9.04 -11.82 0.10
CA SER A 74 -9.57 -12.62 1.22
C SER A 74 -8.84 -13.93 1.48
N TYR A 75 -8.23 -14.53 0.44
CA TYR A 75 -7.44 -15.75 0.59
C TYR A 75 -6.06 -15.55 1.21
N TRP A 76 -5.63 -14.27 1.40
CA TRP A 76 -4.30 -13.97 1.91
C TRP A 76 -4.24 -14.18 3.42
N ASN A 77 -3.61 -15.27 3.84
CA ASN A 77 -3.43 -15.60 5.26
C ASN A 77 -2.15 -14.95 5.81
N ILE A 78 -2.27 -13.70 6.26
CA ILE A 78 -1.13 -12.93 6.79
C ILE A 78 -0.82 -13.27 8.25
N GLU A 79 -1.77 -13.89 8.95
CA GLU A 79 -1.64 -14.26 10.36
C GLU A 79 -0.80 -15.55 10.56
N ASP A 80 -0.55 -16.30 9.48
CA ASP A 80 0.36 -17.45 9.49
C ASP A 80 1.81 -16.95 9.44
N VAL A 81 2.39 -16.75 10.62
CA VAL A 81 3.74 -16.16 10.80
C VAL A 81 4.86 -17.02 10.20
N ASP A 82 4.63 -18.32 10.07
CA ASP A 82 5.60 -19.27 9.50
C ASP A 82 5.56 -19.28 7.96
N ASN A 83 4.53 -18.69 7.37
CA ASN A 83 4.35 -18.65 5.93
C ASN A 83 4.99 -17.41 5.29
N GLU A 84 6.29 -17.47 5.01
CA GLU A 84 7.03 -16.38 4.40
C GLU A 84 6.46 -15.90 3.04
N LYS A 85 5.67 -16.75 2.36
CA LYS A 85 5.02 -16.37 1.10
C LYS A 85 3.87 -15.39 1.31
N MET A 86 3.25 -15.40 2.50
CA MET A 86 2.08 -14.61 2.83
C MET A 86 2.38 -13.48 3.81
N ASN A 87 3.39 -13.61 4.69
CA ASN A 87 3.67 -12.61 5.72
C ASN A 87 4.66 -11.51 5.32
N TRP A 88 5.26 -11.58 4.11
CA TRP A 88 6.21 -10.57 3.65
C TRP A 88 5.66 -9.11 3.66
N PRO A 89 4.34 -8.84 3.47
CA PRO A 89 3.82 -7.48 3.54
C PRO A 89 4.07 -6.82 4.90
N ILE A 90 4.00 -7.59 6.01
CA ILE A 90 4.27 -7.08 7.38
C ILE A 90 5.70 -6.52 7.45
N LYS A 91 6.69 -7.31 7.02
CA LYS A 91 8.11 -6.89 7.02
C LYS A 91 8.33 -5.67 6.11
N LYS A 92 7.61 -5.60 4.98
CA LYS A 92 7.77 -4.51 4.01
C LYS A 92 7.13 -3.22 4.48
N ILE A 93 5.92 -3.26 5.04
CA ILE A 93 5.23 -2.05 5.51
C ILE A 93 6.00 -1.41 6.67
N LYS A 94 6.47 -2.22 7.65
CA LYS A 94 7.32 -1.75 8.75
C LYS A 94 8.61 -1.10 8.23
N LYS A 95 9.30 -1.75 7.29
CA LYS A 95 10.52 -1.20 6.69
C LYS A 95 10.26 0.14 5.99
N LEU A 96 9.14 0.30 5.30
CA LEU A 96 8.78 1.56 4.64
C LEU A 96 8.45 2.64 5.67
N ALA A 97 7.67 2.31 6.70
CA ALA A 97 7.33 3.24 7.77
C ALA A 97 8.58 3.75 8.50
N ASN A 98 9.49 2.85 8.90
CA ASN A 98 10.75 3.22 9.55
C ASN A 98 11.64 4.06 8.62
N HIS A 99 11.75 3.68 7.34
CA HIS A 99 12.52 4.47 6.37
C HIS A 99 12.00 5.91 6.24
N LEU A 100 10.68 6.11 6.26
CA LEU A 100 10.09 7.44 6.20
C LEU A 100 10.58 8.34 7.34
N ILE A 101 10.54 7.81 8.57
CA ILE A 101 10.92 8.55 9.80
C ILE A 101 12.44 8.72 9.88
N GLU A 102 13.20 7.62 9.73
CA GLU A 102 14.67 7.64 9.86
C GLU A 102 15.35 8.55 8.83
N LYS A 103 14.82 8.57 7.60
CA LYS A 103 15.36 9.41 6.52
C LYS A 103 14.77 10.83 6.52
N GLN A 104 13.86 11.13 7.45
CA GLN A 104 13.19 12.43 7.52
C GLN A 104 12.69 12.86 6.12
N THR A 105 12.02 11.97 5.42
CA THR A 105 11.58 12.15 4.04
C THR A 105 10.05 12.18 3.94
N TRP A 106 9.52 12.14 2.73
CA TRP A 106 8.09 12.13 2.51
C TRP A 106 7.68 11.07 1.50
N TYR A 107 6.44 10.62 1.61
CA TYR A 107 5.80 9.74 0.64
C TYR A 107 4.60 10.41 -0.01
N GLY A 108 4.39 10.10 -1.30
CA GLY A 108 3.25 10.57 -2.06
C GLY A 108 2.99 9.69 -3.27
N PRO A 109 1.85 9.90 -3.95
CA PRO A 109 1.51 9.13 -5.13
C PRO A 109 2.60 9.20 -6.18
N GLY A 110 3.04 8.05 -6.65
CA GLY A 110 4.11 7.93 -7.65
C GLY A 110 5.49 7.66 -7.08
N HIS A 111 5.71 7.69 -5.77
CA HIS A 111 6.97 7.21 -5.21
C HIS A 111 7.12 5.71 -5.43
N THR A 112 8.34 5.27 -5.70
CA THR A 112 8.64 3.86 -5.98
C THR A 112 9.87 3.39 -5.23
N PHE A 113 9.83 2.13 -4.78
CA PHE A 113 10.89 1.49 -4.02
C PHE A 113 11.25 0.16 -4.67
N SER A 114 12.53 -0.01 -4.98
CA SER A 114 13.05 -1.27 -5.51
C SER A 114 13.26 -2.28 -4.37
N ASN A 115 12.95 -3.54 -4.62
CA ASN A 115 13.24 -4.61 -3.68
C ASN A 115 14.69 -5.09 -3.82
N GLY A 116 15.63 -4.24 -3.45
CA GLY A 116 17.08 -4.49 -3.54
C GLY A 116 17.73 -3.84 -4.77
N ASN A 117 19.04 -4.00 -4.87
CA ASN A 117 19.86 -3.57 -6.01
C ASN A 117 20.88 -4.66 -6.35
N PRO A 118 20.70 -5.41 -7.46
CA PRO A 118 19.56 -5.33 -8.39
C PRO A 118 18.22 -5.74 -7.73
N ALA A 119 17.10 -5.27 -8.32
CA ALA A 119 15.77 -5.55 -7.81
C ALA A 119 15.44 -7.06 -7.89
N LYS A 120 14.97 -7.64 -6.77
CA LYS A 120 14.61 -9.05 -6.64
C LYS A 120 13.10 -9.20 -6.44
N PRO A 121 12.49 -10.34 -6.79
CA PRO A 121 11.10 -10.62 -6.47
C PRO A 121 10.75 -10.32 -5.02
N LEU A 122 9.55 -9.80 -4.75
CA LEU A 122 9.10 -9.45 -3.40
C LEU A 122 8.98 -10.66 -2.48
N SER A 123 8.58 -11.80 -3.04
CA SER A 123 8.56 -13.10 -2.36
C SER A 123 8.70 -14.22 -3.38
N SER A 124 8.70 -15.48 -2.93
CA SER A 124 8.74 -16.64 -3.83
C SER A 124 7.47 -16.81 -4.69
N SER A 125 6.33 -16.22 -4.28
CA SER A 125 5.08 -16.21 -5.05
C SER A 125 4.89 -14.93 -5.89
N MET A 126 5.55 -13.82 -5.52
CA MET A 126 5.38 -12.52 -6.16
C MET A 126 6.53 -12.22 -7.12
N LYS A 127 6.25 -12.18 -8.41
CA LYS A 127 7.25 -11.84 -9.45
C LYS A 127 7.53 -10.33 -9.55
N GLN A 128 6.67 -9.51 -8.97
CA GLN A 128 6.85 -8.08 -8.87
C GLN A 128 8.08 -7.80 -7.99
N ASN A 129 8.85 -6.77 -8.34
CA ASN A 129 10.13 -6.46 -7.71
C ASN A 129 10.27 -4.99 -7.27
N HIS A 130 9.21 -4.21 -7.47
CA HIS A 130 9.10 -2.83 -7.02
C HIS A 130 7.78 -2.60 -6.29
N LEU A 131 7.76 -1.57 -5.44
CA LEU A 131 6.57 -1.07 -4.77
C LEU A 131 6.29 0.35 -5.26
N LEU A 132 5.03 0.65 -5.57
CA LEU A 132 4.54 1.97 -5.97
C LEU A 132 3.57 2.48 -4.92
N MET A 133 3.77 3.71 -4.46
CA MET A 133 2.78 4.43 -3.65
C MET A 133 1.72 5.06 -4.55
N ALA A 134 0.45 4.87 -4.23
CA ALA A 134 -0.66 5.44 -4.96
C ALA A 134 -1.80 5.86 -4.02
N ASP A 135 -2.62 6.80 -4.46
CA ASP A 135 -3.91 7.05 -3.81
C ASP A 135 -4.79 5.78 -3.90
N PRO A 136 -5.75 5.58 -2.97
CA PRO A 136 -6.67 4.47 -3.00
C PRO A 136 -7.38 4.34 -4.36
N ILE A 137 -7.58 3.11 -4.84
CA ILE A 137 -8.25 2.81 -6.12
C ILE A 137 -9.45 1.90 -5.88
N ALA A 138 -9.22 0.70 -5.33
CA ALA A 138 -10.27 -0.28 -5.05
C ALA A 138 -11.05 0.07 -3.78
N VAL A 139 -10.42 0.77 -2.85
CA VAL A 139 -10.99 1.18 -1.56
C VAL A 139 -11.13 2.70 -1.45
N GLU A 140 -11.22 3.39 -2.58
CA GLU A 140 -11.31 4.86 -2.66
C GLU A 140 -12.49 5.40 -1.83
N ASP A 141 -13.65 4.73 -1.86
CA ASP A 141 -14.84 5.13 -1.08
C ASP A 141 -14.65 4.96 0.44
N VAL A 142 -13.78 4.05 0.84
CA VAL A 142 -13.52 3.72 2.25
C VAL A 142 -12.39 4.58 2.82
N LEU A 143 -11.32 4.75 2.08
CA LEU A 143 -10.10 5.43 2.50
C LEU A 143 -10.00 6.87 1.97
N GLN A 144 -11.09 7.64 2.11
CA GLN A 144 -11.03 9.09 1.97
C GLN A 144 -10.23 9.69 3.15
N PRO A 145 -9.55 10.84 2.97
CA PRO A 145 -8.83 11.51 4.06
C PRO A 145 -9.71 11.68 5.31
N ILE A 146 -9.12 11.55 6.49
CA ILE A 146 -9.79 11.68 7.78
C ILE A 146 -9.12 12.74 8.63
N GLU A 147 -9.91 13.38 9.50
CA GLU A 147 -9.40 14.32 10.49
C GLU A 147 -9.13 13.59 11.80
N ILE A 148 -7.88 13.65 12.28
CA ILE A 148 -7.45 13.11 13.57
C ILE A 148 -6.69 14.20 14.32
N ASP A 149 -7.19 14.60 15.49
CA ASP A 149 -6.56 15.60 16.37
C ASP A 149 -6.15 16.90 15.62
N GLY A 150 -7.01 17.36 14.68
CA GLY A 150 -6.80 18.57 13.89
C GLY A 150 -5.82 18.43 12.73
N LYS A 151 -5.48 17.20 12.35
CA LYS A 151 -4.63 16.88 11.22
C LYS A 151 -5.40 16.08 10.18
N THR A 152 -5.28 16.46 8.92
CA THR A 152 -5.82 15.66 7.81
C THR A 152 -4.85 14.52 7.49
N VAL A 153 -5.29 13.28 7.72
CA VAL A 153 -4.52 12.06 7.44
C VAL A 153 -4.95 11.48 6.11
N TYR A 154 -4.00 11.31 5.21
CA TYR A 154 -4.17 10.67 3.90
C TYR A 154 -3.75 9.20 3.95
N PHE A 155 -4.26 8.41 3.02
CA PHE A 155 -3.93 6.99 2.90
C PHE A 155 -3.18 6.74 1.59
N LEU A 156 -2.08 5.99 1.65
CA LEU A 156 -1.32 5.58 0.48
C LEU A 156 -1.29 4.06 0.35
N GLY A 157 -1.87 3.56 -0.72
CA GLY A 157 -1.81 2.14 -1.09
C GLY A 157 -0.43 1.77 -1.63
N ILE A 158 0.05 0.60 -1.24
CA ILE A 158 1.33 0.03 -1.69
C ILE A 158 1.03 -1.01 -2.77
N ILE A 159 1.38 -0.69 -4.01
CA ILE A 159 1.11 -1.54 -5.18
C ILE A 159 2.40 -2.23 -5.63
N PRO A 160 2.46 -3.57 -5.59
CA PRO A 160 3.55 -4.31 -6.24
C PRO A 160 3.50 -4.14 -7.75
N ILE A 161 4.63 -3.73 -8.34
CA ILE A 161 4.77 -3.54 -9.78
C ILE A 161 5.97 -4.30 -10.35
N PHE A 162 5.90 -4.65 -11.63
CA PHE A 162 6.98 -5.30 -12.36
C PHE A 162 8.05 -4.31 -12.81
N GLU A 163 9.26 -4.81 -13.11
CA GLU A 163 10.35 -4.01 -13.68
C GLU A 163 9.90 -3.18 -14.88
N GLN A 164 9.25 -3.81 -15.86
CA GLN A 164 8.71 -3.09 -17.02
C GLN A 164 7.73 -1.98 -16.67
N GLU A 165 6.94 -2.17 -15.63
CA GLU A 165 5.97 -1.18 -15.14
C GLU A 165 6.70 -0.01 -14.50
N PHE A 166 7.72 -0.31 -13.70
CA PHE A 166 8.61 0.69 -13.11
C PHE A 166 9.31 1.52 -14.18
N GLU A 167 9.98 0.89 -15.15
CA GLU A 167 10.66 1.58 -16.27
C GLU A 167 9.70 2.48 -17.06
N ARG A 168 8.50 1.97 -17.36
CA ARG A 168 7.47 2.74 -18.07
C ARG A 168 6.95 3.91 -17.25
N LYS A 169 6.78 3.73 -15.94
CA LYS A 169 6.40 4.80 -15.03
C LYS A 169 7.49 5.87 -14.96
N GLN A 170 8.76 5.48 -14.87
CA GLN A 170 9.89 6.43 -14.89
C GLN A 170 9.94 7.23 -16.19
N SER A 171 9.77 6.57 -17.34
CA SER A 171 9.88 7.22 -18.66
C SER A 171 8.66 8.05 -19.05
N LYS A 172 7.45 7.72 -18.60
CA LYS A 172 6.18 8.35 -19.04
C LYS A 172 5.48 9.16 -17.95
N GLY A 173 5.95 9.07 -16.71
CA GLY A 173 5.38 9.72 -15.54
C GLY A 173 4.22 8.95 -14.90
N HIS A 174 3.99 9.25 -13.61
CA HIS A 174 3.01 8.57 -12.78
C HIS A 174 1.59 8.62 -13.32
N PHE A 175 1.10 9.80 -13.72
CA PHE A 175 -0.29 9.96 -14.20
C PHE A 175 -0.61 9.11 -15.44
N LYS A 176 0.32 9.02 -16.38
CA LYS A 176 0.13 8.18 -17.57
C LYS A 176 0.17 6.70 -17.21
N PHE A 177 1.03 6.32 -16.27
CA PHE A 177 1.10 4.96 -15.78
C PHE A 177 -0.18 4.55 -15.07
N ILE A 178 -0.61 5.29 -14.03
CA ILE A 178 -1.77 4.94 -13.21
C ILE A 178 -3.06 4.91 -14.02
N ARG A 179 -3.25 5.85 -14.95
CA ARG A 179 -4.40 5.83 -15.88
C ARG A 179 -4.43 4.54 -16.72
N LYS A 180 -3.29 4.12 -17.25
CA LYS A 180 -3.20 2.87 -18.01
C LYS A 180 -3.40 1.64 -17.12
N PHE A 181 -2.85 1.67 -15.91
CA PHE A 181 -2.98 0.61 -14.92
C PHE A 181 -4.46 0.38 -14.56
N ARG A 182 -5.17 1.44 -14.17
CA ARG A 182 -6.63 1.39 -13.92
C ARG A 182 -7.42 0.94 -15.16
N GLY A 183 -7.08 1.42 -16.33
CA GLY A 183 -7.72 1.01 -17.60
C GLY A 183 -7.47 -0.45 -18.00
N ARG A 184 -6.59 -1.16 -17.29
CA ARG A 184 -6.35 -2.60 -17.40
C ARG A 184 -6.82 -3.37 -16.16
N ASN A 185 -7.77 -2.79 -15.41
CA ASN A 185 -8.30 -3.30 -14.14
C ASN A 185 -7.25 -3.46 -13.02
N GLY A 186 -6.13 -2.76 -13.13
CA GLY A 186 -5.14 -2.72 -12.07
C GLY A 186 -5.62 -1.84 -10.92
N ASN A 187 -5.40 -2.31 -9.72
CA ASN A 187 -5.66 -1.61 -8.46
C ASN A 187 -4.62 -2.03 -7.40
N GLU A 188 -4.79 -1.58 -6.16
CA GLU A 188 -3.86 -1.85 -5.06
C GLU A 188 -4.05 -3.21 -4.39
N VAL A 189 -5.10 -3.96 -4.72
CA VAL A 189 -5.28 -5.31 -4.14
C VAL A 189 -4.17 -6.22 -4.65
N LEU A 190 -3.48 -6.88 -3.71
CA LEU A 190 -2.40 -7.81 -4.05
C LEU A 190 -2.92 -8.93 -4.96
N ASP A 191 -2.17 -9.18 -6.03
CA ASP A 191 -2.46 -10.24 -6.97
C ASP A 191 -1.13 -10.91 -7.39
N ASP A 192 -0.87 -12.09 -6.82
CA ASP A 192 0.31 -12.90 -7.09
C ASP A 192 0.24 -13.62 -8.45
N PHE A 193 -0.95 -13.67 -9.07
CA PHE A 193 -1.17 -14.22 -10.41
C PHE A 193 -1.11 -13.16 -11.50
N ARG A 194 -1.10 -11.87 -11.14
CA ARG A 194 -1.07 -10.77 -12.10
C ARG A 194 0.15 -10.84 -13.01
N THR A 195 -0.07 -10.51 -14.25
CA THR A 195 1.01 -10.24 -15.23
C THR A 195 1.18 -8.73 -15.43
N SER A 196 2.35 -8.32 -15.95
CA SER A 196 2.57 -6.91 -16.29
C SER A 196 1.51 -6.40 -17.28
N ILE A 197 1.02 -5.18 -17.05
CA ILE A 197 0.09 -4.50 -17.99
C ILE A 197 0.73 -4.19 -19.36
N TYR A 198 2.03 -4.39 -19.49
CA TYR A 198 2.80 -4.24 -20.72
C TYR A 198 3.17 -5.55 -21.39
N THR A 199 2.83 -6.69 -20.79
CA THR A 199 2.99 -7.99 -21.47
C THR A 199 2.05 -8.02 -22.67
N SER A 200 2.59 -8.20 -23.89
CA SER A 200 1.76 -8.39 -25.07
C SER A 200 1.03 -9.73 -24.93
N ARG A 201 -0.30 -9.73 -24.97
CA ARG A 201 -1.03 -10.96 -25.22
C ARG A 201 -0.64 -11.42 -26.64
N TRP A 202 0.18 -12.44 -26.71
CA TRP A 202 0.39 -13.14 -27.98
C TRP A 202 -1.00 -13.55 -28.47
N LYS A 203 -1.47 -12.86 -29.53
CA LYS A 203 -2.62 -13.36 -30.28
C LYS A 203 -2.12 -14.60 -30.98
N PHE A 204 -2.47 -15.77 -30.47
CA PHE A 204 -2.45 -16.96 -31.27
C PHE A 204 -3.41 -16.70 -32.45
N ARG A 205 -2.88 -16.31 -33.59
CA ARG A 205 -3.61 -16.41 -34.85
C ARG A 205 -3.70 -17.90 -35.14
N ARG A 206 -4.89 -18.43 -35.02
CA ARG A 206 -5.25 -19.69 -35.67
C ARG A 206 -5.34 -19.45 -37.18
#